data_8494a19e6846207a640ce56cc7f0dd1e
#
_entry.id   8494a19e6846207a640ce56cc7f0dd1e
#
_cell.length_a   1.000
_cell.length_b   1.000
_cell.length_c   1.000
_cell.angle_alpha   90.00
_cell.angle_beta   90.00
_cell.angle_gamma   90.00
#
_symmetry.space_group_name_H-M   'P 1'
#
loop_
_entity.id
_entity.type
_entity.pdbx_description
1 polymer ?
#
loop_
_entity_poly.entity_id
_entity_poly.type
_entity_poly.pdbx_seq_one_letter_code
_entity_poly.pdbx_strand_id
1 'polypeptide(L)'
;YALEAFRFMVSFATSLAMVENKIYIGNGNIISLILQDELLHTEWTAWLINNVVKDDSDFVQIQATTHNEVYNLYMDVINEEKQWAEYLFSRGVVIGLNAEILKDFVDFTAYNRLKDIGIKYNESYPKHSPIPWFNKHVNINKKQSALQETESTNYVIGVMSDIVEFDELPVL
;
A
#
# COMPACT_ATOMS: atom_id res chain seq x y z
N TYR A 1 -4.38 3.99 -12.37
CA TYR A 1 -5.28 3.60 -11.26
C TYR A 1 -5.06 2.16 -10.82
N ALA A 2 -5.12 1.18 -11.74
CA ALA A 2 -4.97 -0.25 -11.39
C ALA A 2 -3.66 -0.56 -10.66
N LEU A 3 -2.56 0.06 -11.05
CA LEU A 3 -1.25 -0.12 -10.45
C LEU A 3 -1.23 0.38 -9.00
N GLU A 4 -1.58 1.63 -8.80
CA GLU A 4 -1.44 2.34 -7.51
C GLU A 4 -2.54 1.97 -6.52
N ALA A 5 -3.75 1.73 -7.00
CA ALA A 5 -4.88 1.38 -6.16
C ALA A 5 -4.83 -0.06 -5.62
N PHE A 6 -4.17 -1.00 -6.34
CA PHE A 6 -4.20 -2.43 -6.01
C PHE A 6 -2.83 -3.07 -5.86
N ARG A 7 -1.93 -2.96 -6.88
CA ARG A 7 -0.71 -3.78 -6.96
C ARG A 7 0.31 -3.54 -5.86
N PHE A 8 0.27 -2.42 -5.18
CA PHE A 8 1.22 -2.12 -4.11
C PHE A 8 0.70 -2.45 -2.72
N MET A 9 -0.60 -2.73 -2.57
CA MET A 9 -1.25 -2.78 -1.27
C MET A 9 -0.75 -3.93 -0.39
N VAL A 10 -0.55 -5.13 -0.94
CA VAL A 10 -0.01 -6.27 -0.19
C VAL A 10 1.44 -6.01 0.23
N SER A 11 2.26 -5.45 -0.65
CA SER A 11 3.66 -5.13 -0.36
C SER A 11 3.78 -4.05 0.71
N PHE A 12 2.95 -3.00 0.66
CA PHE A 12 2.87 -1.97 1.69
C PHE A 12 2.42 -2.57 3.02
N ALA A 13 1.33 -3.35 3.03
CA ALA A 13 0.83 -3.98 4.25
C ALA A 13 1.87 -4.90 4.89
N THR A 14 2.57 -5.71 4.09
CA THR A 14 3.62 -6.61 4.59
C THR A 14 4.79 -5.84 5.18
N SER A 15 5.27 -4.81 4.48
CA SER A 15 6.39 -3.98 4.96
C SER A 15 6.02 -3.22 6.24
N LEU A 16 4.81 -2.66 6.30
CA LEU A 16 4.35 -1.90 7.46
C LEU A 16 3.98 -2.80 8.65
N ALA A 17 3.62 -4.06 8.42
CA ALA A 17 3.47 -5.04 9.49
C ALA A 17 4.79 -5.28 10.25
N MET A 18 5.94 -5.19 9.57
CA MET A 18 7.25 -5.24 10.24
C MET A 18 7.43 -4.03 11.17
N VAL A 19 6.98 -2.85 10.75
CA VAL A 19 7.03 -1.62 11.58
C VAL A 19 6.14 -1.75 12.82
N GLU A 20 4.93 -2.30 12.69
CA GLU A 20 4.05 -2.57 13.84
C GLU A 20 4.71 -3.52 14.85
N ASN A 21 5.58 -4.40 14.38
CA ASN A 21 6.42 -5.28 15.22
C ASN A 21 7.76 -4.64 15.63
N LYS A 22 7.94 -3.34 15.44
CA LYS A 22 9.16 -2.57 15.78
C LYS A 22 10.41 -3.00 15.02
N ILE A 23 10.24 -3.57 13.83
CA ILE A 23 11.31 -4.00 12.93
C ILE A 23 11.39 -3.03 11.75
N TYR A 24 12.60 -2.62 11.38
CA TYR A 24 12.85 -1.72 10.22
C TYR A 24 12.09 -0.39 10.25
N ILE A 25 11.98 0.25 11.42
CA ILE A 25 11.20 1.48 11.63
C ILE A 25 11.62 2.59 10.64
N GLY A 26 12.93 2.79 10.44
CA GLY A 26 13.43 3.81 9.50
C GLY A 26 12.98 3.56 8.06
N ASN A 27 13.06 2.32 7.59
CA ASN A 27 12.56 1.95 6.26
C ASN A 27 11.05 2.13 6.17
N GLY A 28 10.32 1.79 7.25
CA GLY A 28 8.88 1.94 7.31
C GLY A 28 8.41 3.40 7.20
N ASN A 29 9.16 4.35 7.73
CA ASN A 29 8.87 5.77 7.56
C ASN A 29 8.93 6.18 6.07
N ILE A 30 9.94 5.72 5.35
CA ILE A 30 10.08 5.97 3.90
C ILE A 30 8.93 5.30 3.14
N ILE A 31 8.63 4.04 3.44
CA ILE A 31 7.54 3.29 2.81
C ILE A 31 6.19 3.95 3.07
N SER A 32 5.96 4.49 4.27
CA SER A 32 4.73 5.22 4.58
C SER A 32 4.58 6.50 3.75
N LEU A 33 5.67 7.21 3.45
CA LEU A 33 5.65 8.38 2.58
C LEU A 33 5.31 7.97 1.14
N ILE A 34 5.95 6.92 0.63
CA ILE A 34 5.64 6.38 -0.70
C ILE A 34 4.17 5.97 -0.78
N LEU A 35 3.66 5.23 0.21
CA LEU A 35 2.25 4.86 0.27
C LEU A 35 1.31 6.09 0.20
N GLN A 36 1.65 7.18 0.87
CA GLN A 36 0.84 8.40 0.84
C GLN A 36 0.82 9.03 -0.56
N ASP A 37 1.96 9.02 -1.27
CA ASP A 37 2.03 9.51 -2.64
C ASP A 37 1.20 8.63 -3.59
N GLU A 38 1.26 7.31 -3.48
CA GLU A 38 0.46 6.39 -4.30
C GLU A 38 -1.05 6.52 -4.03
N LEU A 39 -1.42 6.80 -2.78
CA LEU A 39 -2.82 7.08 -2.45
C LEU A 39 -3.30 8.40 -3.05
N LEU A 40 -2.46 9.42 -3.06
CA LEU A 40 -2.77 10.71 -3.71
C LEU A 40 -2.95 10.54 -5.22
N HIS A 41 -2.08 9.77 -5.89
CA HIS A 41 -2.23 9.44 -7.32
C HIS A 41 -3.53 8.68 -7.59
N THR A 42 -3.88 7.75 -6.71
CA THR A 42 -5.14 7.00 -6.79
C THR A 42 -6.35 7.94 -6.68
N GLU A 43 -6.37 8.82 -5.70
CA GLU A 43 -7.45 9.80 -5.50
C GLU A 43 -7.54 10.78 -6.67
N TRP A 44 -6.40 11.27 -7.16
CA TRP A 44 -6.34 12.16 -8.32
C TRP A 44 -6.89 11.48 -9.58
N THR A 45 -6.50 10.23 -9.83
CA THR A 45 -7.00 9.50 -11.00
C THR A 45 -8.50 9.23 -10.90
N ALA A 46 -9.00 8.86 -9.71
CA ALA A 46 -10.44 8.69 -9.49
C ALA A 46 -11.18 10.01 -9.71
N TRP A 47 -10.62 11.14 -9.25
CA TRP A 47 -11.18 12.47 -9.49
C TRP A 47 -11.23 12.80 -10.99
N LEU A 48 -10.17 12.53 -11.76
CA LEU A 48 -10.13 12.72 -13.21
C LEU A 48 -11.24 11.93 -13.91
N ILE A 49 -11.39 10.64 -13.57
CA ILE A 49 -12.43 9.78 -14.15
C ILE A 49 -13.82 10.36 -13.87
N ASN A 50 -14.08 10.80 -12.65
CA ASN A 50 -15.39 11.23 -12.21
C ASN A 50 -15.74 12.68 -12.59
N ASN A 51 -14.76 13.54 -12.89
CA ASN A 51 -15.03 14.98 -13.07
C ASN A 51 -14.57 15.55 -14.41
N VAL A 52 -13.59 14.93 -15.06
CA VAL A 52 -13.02 15.47 -16.31
C VAL A 52 -13.50 14.68 -17.52
N VAL A 53 -13.35 13.35 -17.46
CA VAL A 53 -13.60 12.51 -18.66
C VAL A 53 -15.02 11.96 -18.74
N LYS A 54 -15.77 11.95 -17.64
CA LYS A 54 -17.12 11.35 -17.59
C LYS A 54 -18.12 11.99 -18.56
N ASP A 55 -17.94 13.28 -18.89
CA ASP A 55 -18.81 14.05 -19.77
C ASP A 55 -18.25 14.17 -21.20
N ASP A 56 -17.06 13.61 -21.46
CA ASP A 56 -16.47 13.54 -22.79
C ASP A 56 -17.17 12.45 -23.62
N SER A 57 -17.68 12.82 -24.79
CA SER A 57 -18.49 11.94 -25.65
C SER A 57 -17.72 10.70 -26.13
N ASP A 58 -16.42 10.87 -26.44
CA ASP A 58 -15.57 9.78 -26.93
C ASP A 58 -15.26 8.82 -25.80
N PHE A 59 -14.97 9.36 -24.60
CA PHE A 59 -14.76 8.55 -23.40
C PHE A 59 -16.00 7.73 -23.03
N VAL A 60 -17.18 8.35 -23.03
CA VAL A 60 -18.45 7.67 -22.74
C VAL A 60 -18.70 6.53 -23.73
N GLN A 61 -18.45 6.76 -25.03
CA GLN A 61 -18.61 5.74 -26.06
C GLN A 61 -17.63 4.59 -25.87
N ILE A 62 -16.34 4.87 -25.60
CA ILE A 62 -15.32 3.87 -25.34
C ILE A 62 -15.67 3.07 -24.08
N GLN A 63 -16.03 3.75 -23.00
CA GLN A 63 -16.41 3.10 -21.74
C GLN A 63 -17.58 2.12 -21.95
N ALA A 64 -18.61 2.51 -22.73
CA ALA A 64 -19.76 1.66 -23.01
C ALA A 64 -19.38 0.39 -23.80
N THR A 65 -18.39 0.47 -24.69
CA THR A 65 -17.95 -0.66 -25.52
C THR A 65 -16.91 -1.55 -24.86
N THR A 66 -16.07 -0.98 -23.97
CA THR A 66 -14.93 -1.70 -23.32
C THR A 66 -15.19 -2.05 -21.86
N HIS A 67 -16.40 -1.83 -21.35
CA HIS A 67 -16.72 -2.05 -19.92
C HIS A 67 -16.28 -3.41 -19.39
N ASN A 68 -16.55 -4.49 -20.13
CA ASN A 68 -16.17 -5.83 -19.73
C ASN A 68 -14.66 -6.05 -19.76
N GLU A 69 -13.96 -5.46 -20.71
CA GLU A 69 -12.48 -5.55 -20.81
C GLU A 69 -11.83 -4.84 -19.62
N VAL A 70 -12.32 -3.65 -19.29
CA VAL A 70 -11.85 -2.87 -18.13
C VAL A 70 -12.14 -3.61 -16.84
N TYR A 71 -13.34 -4.17 -16.67
CA TYR A 71 -13.69 -4.98 -15.52
C TYR A 71 -12.74 -6.17 -15.37
N ASN A 72 -12.54 -6.94 -16.43
CA ASN A 72 -11.65 -8.10 -16.43
C ASN A 72 -10.21 -7.72 -16.09
N LEU A 73 -9.71 -6.61 -16.62
CA LEU A 73 -8.38 -6.10 -16.29
C LEU A 73 -8.24 -5.83 -14.78
N TYR A 74 -9.22 -5.20 -14.15
CA TYR A 74 -9.18 -5.00 -12.70
C TYR A 74 -9.25 -6.31 -11.93
N MET A 75 -10.08 -7.26 -12.37
CA MET A 75 -10.17 -8.58 -11.73
C MET A 75 -8.86 -9.37 -11.85
N ASP A 76 -8.18 -9.29 -12.99
CA ASP A 76 -6.87 -9.92 -13.18
C ASP A 76 -5.83 -9.32 -12.21
N VAL A 77 -5.77 -7.99 -12.12
CA VAL A 77 -4.86 -7.29 -11.19
C VAL A 77 -5.14 -7.66 -9.73
N ILE A 78 -6.41 -7.71 -9.32
CA ILE A 78 -6.82 -8.09 -7.97
C ILE A 78 -6.44 -9.56 -7.67
N ASN A 79 -6.64 -10.46 -8.63
CA ASN A 79 -6.28 -11.87 -8.47
C ASN A 79 -4.75 -12.07 -8.41
N GLU A 80 -3.99 -11.34 -9.22
CA GLU A 80 -2.52 -11.36 -9.16
C GLU A 80 -2.01 -10.85 -7.82
N GLU A 81 -2.63 -9.84 -7.24
CA GLU A 81 -2.26 -9.32 -5.93
C GLU A 81 -2.56 -10.33 -4.80
N LYS A 82 -3.66 -11.09 -4.91
CA LYS A 82 -3.94 -12.21 -4.01
C LYS A 82 -2.91 -13.33 -4.13
N GLN A 83 -2.50 -13.67 -5.37
CA GLN A 83 -1.43 -14.64 -5.60
C GLN A 83 -0.09 -14.14 -5.03
N TRP A 84 0.18 -12.85 -5.13
CA TRP A 84 1.35 -12.22 -4.52
C TRP A 84 1.33 -12.37 -2.99
N ALA A 85 0.18 -12.20 -2.34
CA ALA A 85 0.03 -12.46 -0.92
C ALA A 85 0.35 -13.92 -0.56
N GLU A 86 -0.14 -14.88 -1.33
CA GLU A 86 0.16 -16.31 -1.15
C GLU A 86 1.66 -16.60 -1.32
N TYR A 87 2.28 -16.02 -2.35
CA TYR A 87 3.72 -16.20 -2.59
C TYR A 87 4.57 -15.66 -1.44
N LEU A 88 4.30 -14.44 -0.97
CA LEU A 88 5.05 -13.82 0.13
C LEU A 88 5.00 -14.64 1.41
N PHE A 89 3.88 -15.29 1.68
CA PHE A 89 3.66 -16.07 2.91
C PHE A 89 3.83 -17.58 2.70
N SER A 90 4.30 -18.03 1.55
CA SER A 90 4.51 -19.45 1.24
C SER A 90 5.52 -20.14 2.15
N ARG A 91 6.43 -19.38 2.77
CA ARG A 91 7.50 -19.90 3.65
C ARG A 91 7.32 -19.54 5.13
N GLY A 92 6.22 -18.93 5.50
CA GLY A 92 5.94 -18.54 6.88
C GLY A 92 5.04 -17.32 6.97
N VAL A 93 4.85 -16.85 8.20
CA VAL A 93 3.96 -15.73 8.52
C VAL A 93 4.71 -14.64 9.29
N VAL A 94 4.22 -13.41 9.19
CA VAL A 94 4.63 -12.31 10.06
C VAL A 94 3.65 -12.23 11.23
N ILE A 95 4.09 -11.84 12.41
CA ILE A 95 3.23 -11.69 13.58
C ILE A 95 2.06 -10.74 13.22
N GLY A 96 0.83 -11.24 13.35
CA GLY A 96 -0.38 -10.48 13.07
C GLY A 96 -0.76 -10.37 11.59
N LEU A 97 -0.07 -11.09 10.68
CA LEU A 97 -0.34 -11.07 9.24
C LEU A 97 -0.07 -12.43 8.60
N ASN A 98 -0.94 -12.83 7.68
CA ASN A 98 -0.80 -14.03 6.85
C ASN A 98 -1.46 -13.82 5.49
N ALA A 99 -1.34 -14.81 4.59
CA ALA A 99 -1.89 -14.72 3.25
C ALA A 99 -3.41 -14.51 3.23
N GLU A 100 -4.18 -15.20 4.09
CA GLU A 100 -5.64 -15.08 4.12
C GLU A 100 -6.07 -13.67 4.55
N ILE A 101 -5.47 -13.12 5.61
CA ILE A 101 -5.73 -11.74 6.06
C ILE A 101 -5.43 -10.75 4.94
N LEU A 102 -4.35 -10.97 4.17
CA LEU A 102 -4.01 -10.10 3.05
C LEU A 102 -4.97 -10.26 1.88
N LYS A 103 -5.43 -11.45 1.56
CA LYS A 103 -6.45 -11.65 0.51
C LYS A 103 -7.75 -10.93 0.87
N ASP A 104 -8.18 -11.05 2.12
CA ASP A 104 -9.33 -10.29 2.63
C ASP A 104 -9.10 -8.77 2.55
N PHE A 105 -7.87 -8.32 2.82
CA PHE A 105 -7.51 -6.90 2.68
C PHE A 105 -7.53 -6.44 1.21
N VAL A 106 -7.10 -7.28 0.28
CA VAL A 106 -7.20 -7.02 -1.16
C VAL A 106 -8.66 -6.88 -1.57
N ASP A 107 -9.55 -7.79 -1.14
CA ASP A 107 -10.98 -7.71 -1.45
C ASP A 107 -11.65 -6.48 -0.84
N PHE A 108 -11.31 -6.15 0.41
CA PHE A 108 -11.77 -4.92 1.06
C PHE A 108 -11.33 -3.67 0.28
N THR A 109 -10.08 -3.63 -0.14
CA THR A 109 -9.53 -2.52 -0.93
C THR A 109 -10.17 -2.45 -2.31
N ALA A 110 -10.34 -3.59 -2.98
CA ALA A 110 -10.96 -3.71 -4.28
C ALA A 110 -12.39 -3.16 -4.28
N TYR A 111 -13.20 -3.55 -3.31
CA TYR A 111 -14.56 -3.02 -3.17
C TYR A 111 -14.55 -1.49 -3.07
N ASN A 112 -13.75 -0.91 -2.18
CA ASN A 112 -13.73 0.53 -1.97
C ASN A 112 -13.21 1.27 -3.21
N ARG A 113 -12.09 0.84 -3.78
CA ARG A 113 -11.46 1.52 -4.91
C ARG A 113 -12.25 1.42 -6.22
N LEU A 114 -12.86 0.28 -6.51
CA LEU A 114 -13.72 0.14 -7.69
C LEU A 114 -15.00 0.97 -7.54
N LYS A 115 -15.54 1.04 -6.33
CA LYS A 115 -16.69 1.93 -6.03
C LYS A 115 -16.36 3.39 -6.28
N ASP A 116 -15.14 3.84 -5.95
CA ASP A 116 -14.69 5.23 -6.15
C ASP A 116 -14.72 5.65 -7.63
N ILE A 117 -14.59 4.70 -8.57
CA ILE A 117 -14.65 4.92 -10.01
C ILE A 117 -15.93 4.37 -10.67
N GLY A 118 -16.94 4.05 -9.86
CA GLY A 118 -18.26 3.62 -10.35
C GLY A 118 -18.33 2.19 -10.87
N ILE A 119 -17.33 1.34 -10.60
CA ILE A 119 -17.33 -0.08 -10.97
C ILE A 119 -17.81 -0.93 -9.79
N LYS A 120 -18.77 -1.82 -10.05
CA LYS A 120 -19.30 -2.73 -9.03
C LYS A 120 -18.36 -3.92 -8.84
N TYR A 121 -17.90 -4.13 -7.61
CA TYR A 121 -17.20 -5.36 -7.23
C TYR A 121 -18.20 -6.46 -6.92
N ASN A 122 -18.11 -7.60 -7.60
CA ASN A 122 -19.09 -8.68 -7.52
C ASN A 122 -18.64 -9.85 -6.61
N GLU A 123 -17.40 -9.83 -6.13
CA GLU A 123 -16.86 -10.86 -5.24
C GLU A 123 -17.23 -10.59 -3.77
N SER A 124 -16.98 -11.57 -2.91
CA SER A 124 -17.14 -11.42 -1.47
C SER A 124 -16.03 -10.55 -0.90
N TYR A 125 -16.37 -9.67 0.02
CA TYR A 125 -15.41 -8.80 0.69
C TYR A 125 -15.80 -8.56 2.15
N PRO A 126 -14.83 -8.34 3.06
CA PRO A 126 -15.12 -8.01 4.45
C PRO A 126 -15.69 -6.60 4.57
N LYS A 127 -16.66 -6.40 5.49
CA LYS A 127 -17.27 -5.09 5.75
C LYS A 127 -16.32 -4.08 6.39
N HIS A 128 -15.30 -4.57 7.07
CA HIS A 128 -14.30 -3.77 7.77
C HIS A 128 -12.91 -4.23 7.37
N SER A 129 -11.95 -3.31 7.41
CA SER A 129 -10.55 -3.66 7.12
C SER A 129 -10.07 -4.77 8.05
N PRO A 130 -9.54 -5.88 7.53
CA PRO A 130 -8.95 -6.95 8.34
C PRO A 130 -7.63 -6.52 9.03
N ILE A 131 -7.03 -5.41 8.58
CA ILE A 131 -5.80 -4.83 9.15
C ILE A 131 -6.01 -3.35 9.52
N PRO A 132 -6.83 -3.05 10.54
CA PRO A 132 -7.21 -1.66 10.89
C PRO A 132 -6.01 -0.78 11.29
N TRP A 133 -4.90 -1.38 11.75
CA TRP A 133 -3.66 -0.67 12.05
C TRP A 133 -3.05 0.01 10.80
N PHE A 134 -3.32 -0.49 9.60
CA PHE A 134 -2.83 0.08 8.35
C PHE A 134 -3.29 1.53 8.15
N ASN A 135 -4.46 1.89 8.67
CA ASN A 135 -4.99 3.25 8.57
C ASN A 135 -4.12 4.33 9.22
N LYS A 136 -3.22 3.96 10.14
CA LYS A 136 -2.26 4.90 10.73
C LYS A 136 -1.27 5.44 9.69
N HIS A 137 -0.97 4.63 8.67
CA HIS A 137 -0.01 4.93 7.62
C HIS A 137 -0.65 5.62 6.41
N VAL A 138 -1.98 5.47 6.26
CA VAL A 138 -2.79 6.05 5.17
C VAL A 138 -3.15 7.52 5.46
N ASN A 139 -3.00 8.01 6.68
CA ASN A 139 -3.56 9.29 7.11
C ASN A 139 -2.77 10.48 6.54
N ILE A 140 -3.20 10.98 5.37
CA ILE A 140 -2.65 12.11 4.60
C ILE A 140 -2.68 13.43 5.41
N ASN A 141 -3.49 13.52 6.46
CA ASN A 141 -3.61 14.70 7.33
C ASN A 141 -2.42 14.92 8.28
N LYS A 142 -1.46 14.00 8.36
CA LYS A 142 -0.16 14.28 8.96
C LYS A 142 0.59 15.18 7.98
N LYS A 143 0.85 16.45 8.38
CA LYS A 143 1.69 17.37 7.62
C LYS A 143 2.91 16.60 7.09
N GLN A 144 3.02 16.53 5.76
CA GLN A 144 4.26 16.12 5.11
C GLN A 144 5.30 17.18 5.47
N SER A 145 6.06 16.93 6.52
CA SER A 145 7.30 17.68 6.73
C SER A 145 8.36 16.92 5.97
N ALA A 146 9.14 17.65 5.17
CA ALA A 146 10.28 17.08 4.48
C ALA A 146 11.14 16.29 5.48
N LEU A 147 11.70 15.15 5.06
CA LEU A 147 12.57 14.30 5.90
C LEU A 147 13.68 15.09 6.61
N GLN A 148 14.00 16.28 6.11
CA GLN A 148 14.97 17.22 6.65
C GLN A 148 14.42 18.17 7.74
N GLU A 149 13.09 18.26 7.89
CA GLU A 149 12.42 19.23 8.76
C GLU A 149 11.77 18.59 10.00
N THR A 150 11.64 17.26 10.03
CA THR A 150 11.19 16.51 11.20
C THR A 150 12.39 15.86 11.88
N GLU A 151 12.65 16.24 13.12
CA GLU A 151 13.35 15.34 14.03
C GLU A 151 12.62 14.00 13.98
N SER A 152 13.31 12.97 13.50
CA SER A 152 12.80 11.61 13.53
C SER A 152 12.60 11.21 14.98
N THR A 153 11.40 11.39 15.50
CA THR A 153 11.04 11.01 16.88
C THR A 153 11.22 9.50 17.14
N ASN A 154 11.51 8.74 16.10
CA ASN A 154 11.80 7.30 16.15
C ASN A 154 13.27 6.96 15.86
N TYR A 155 14.11 7.93 15.60
CA TYR A 155 15.55 7.71 15.49
C TYR A 155 16.11 7.78 16.91
N VAL A 156 16.21 6.63 17.55
CA VAL A 156 17.11 6.50 18.71
C VAL A 156 18.51 6.67 18.14
N ILE A 157 19.09 7.85 18.34
CA ILE A 157 20.53 8.03 18.18
C ILE A 157 21.10 7.11 19.24
N GLY A 158 21.42 5.87 18.84
CA GLY A 158 22.28 5.03 19.63
C GLY A 158 23.56 5.82 19.79
N VAL A 159 23.82 6.33 20.98
CA VAL A 159 25.14 6.79 21.34
C VAL A 159 26.00 5.57 21.08
N MET A 160 26.78 5.59 19.99
CA MET A 160 27.88 4.65 19.83
C MET A 160 28.88 5.01 20.94
N SER A 161 28.71 4.40 22.10
CA SER A 161 29.60 4.57 23.25
C SER A 161 30.88 3.75 23.11
N ASP A 162 30.99 2.96 22.05
CA ASP A 162 32.17 2.15 21.80
C ASP A 162 32.85 2.63 20.52
N ILE A 163 33.71 3.63 20.67
CA ILE A 163 34.83 3.84 19.75
C ILE A 163 35.73 2.64 19.98
N VAL A 164 35.65 1.62 19.14
CA VAL A 164 36.70 0.57 19.09
C VAL A 164 37.95 1.27 18.60
N GLU A 165 38.89 1.53 19.47
CA GLU A 165 40.23 1.98 19.13
C GLU A 165 40.85 0.91 18.21
N PHE A 166 41.22 1.35 16.99
CA PHE A 166 41.77 0.46 15.95
C PHE A 166 43.13 -0.14 16.28
N ASP A 167 43.70 0.13 17.47
CA ASP A 167 45.00 -0.33 17.89
C ASP A 167 45.05 -1.79 18.41
N GLU A 168 43.92 -2.48 18.50
CA GLU A 168 43.85 -3.87 19.00
C GLU A 168 43.55 -4.92 17.92
N LEU A 169 43.72 -4.65 16.65
CA LEU A 169 43.62 -5.67 15.63
C LEU A 169 44.93 -6.48 15.57
N PRO A 170 44.90 -7.80 15.76
CA PRO A 170 46.10 -8.64 15.64
C PRO A 170 46.60 -8.55 14.18
N VAL A 171 47.86 -8.21 14.03
CA VAL A 171 48.58 -8.28 12.74
C VAL A 171 48.71 -9.75 12.38
N LEU A 172 48.11 -10.15 11.23
CA LEU A 172 48.27 -11.47 10.64
C LEU A 172 49.63 -11.61 9.99
#